data_b4d3bfa0f3fad5ed36da93c550989ec1
#
_entry.id   b4d3bfa0f3fad5ed36da93c550989ec1
#
_cell.length_a   1.000
_cell.length_b   1.000
_cell.length_c   1.000
_cell.angle_alpha   90.00
_cell.angle_beta   90.00
_cell.angle_gamma   90.00
#
_symmetry.space_group_name_H-M   'P 1'
#
loop_
_entity.id
_entity.type
_entity.pdbx_description
1 polymer ?
#
loop_
_entity_poly.entity_id
_entity_poly.type
_entity_poly.pdbx_seq_one_letter_code
_entity_poly.pdbx_strand_id
1 'polypeptide(L)'
;MLTRKLTALLALTVLLLTIGVAYGPTPASADPGKCDGYGNCSVGDGDGGGGGGGDDDGNAGGSSSSTCVYNGKDIPCANGDGRWSYKRQCYVKETGDIAKPDNWDDMTPEEKAKWQAKNNGLKEYSCTKPGGGTTTFNEDPDEVINSSYPPVNPEDLAREALAKLKLSPIDVGIAPKTSDVPEDQGIVGMPIWLWASNPADNTTGPAEASASDQGITVRLKAKVGSYKWSMGDGKAVRCNGKGTPWKKGMTGDSPSGCGYNYMKSGKYEVTATTTWKVEWEGGGMRGTITLPLTSDPETMHVTEAQTVVVN
;
A
#
# COMPACT_ATOMS: atom_id res chain seq x y z
N MET A 1 -12.26 -25.00 77.95
CA MET A 1 -11.46 -26.25 77.76
C MET A 1 -11.87 -26.93 76.46
N LEU A 2 -10.86 -27.26 75.69
CA LEU A 2 -10.79 -28.12 74.53
C LEU A 2 -11.66 -27.82 73.30
N THR A 3 -10.97 -27.25 72.36
CA THR A 3 -11.08 -27.24 70.92
C THR A 3 -11.24 -28.61 70.28
N ARG A 4 -12.11 -28.76 69.30
CA ARG A 4 -11.98 -29.80 68.29
C ARG A 4 -12.22 -29.15 66.88
N LYS A 5 -11.18 -29.19 66.09
CA LYS A 5 -11.16 -28.84 64.68
C LYS A 5 -11.93 -29.87 63.87
N LEU A 6 -12.84 -29.45 63.01
CA LEU A 6 -13.40 -30.28 61.94
C LEU A 6 -12.95 -29.64 60.57
N THR A 7 -12.09 -30.37 59.96
CA THR A 7 -11.65 -30.10 58.58
C THR A 7 -12.71 -30.62 57.59
N ALA A 8 -13.38 -29.76 56.87
CA ALA A 8 -14.25 -30.14 55.76
C ALA A 8 -13.47 -30.01 54.45
N LEU A 9 -13.20 -31.15 53.81
CA LEU A 9 -12.71 -31.23 52.46
C LEU A 9 -13.87 -30.86 51.51
N LEU A 10 -13.77 -29.73 50.83
CA LEU A 10 -14.59 -29.40 49.67
C LEU A 10 -13.85 -29.89 48.43
N ALA A 11 -14.37 -30.95 47.81
CA ALA A 11 -13.96 -31.39 46.47
C ALA A 11 -14.55 -30.43 45.46
N LEU A 12 -13.70 -29.60 44.84
CA LEU A 12 -14.05 -28.71 43.75
C LEU A 12 -13.94 -29.48 42.43
N THR A 13 -15.07 -29.96 41.92
CA THR A 13 -15.17 -30.49 40.56
C THR A 13 -15.13 -29.32 39.57
N VAL A 14 -13.97 -29.13 38.92
CA VAL A 14 -13.82 -28.19 37.84
C VAL A 14 -14.46 -28.80 36.60
N LEU A 15 -15.62 -28.28 36.22
CA LEU A 15 -16.29 -28.56 34.95
C LEU A 15 -15.58 -27.76 33.87
N LEU A 16 -14.70 -28.39 33.09
CA LEU A 16 -14.08 -27.81 31.91
C LEU A 16 -15.13 -27.64 30.79
N LEU A 17 -15.75 -26.46 30.74
CA LEU A 17 -16.46 -26.02 29.53
C LEU A 17 -15.40 -25.71 28.46
N THR A 18 -15.21 -26.61 27.51
CA THR A 18 -14.51 -26.31 26.26
C THR A 18 -15.38 -25.41 25.41
N ILE A 19 -15.16 -24.10 25.53
CA ILE A 19 -15.67 -23.13 24.55
C ILE A 19 -14.85 -23.34 23.27
N GLY A 20 -15.44 -24.01 22.31
CA GLY A 20 -14.91 -24.08 20.94
C GLY A 20 -14.90 -22.67 20.33
N VAL A 21 -13.76 -22.00 20.43
CA VAL A 21 -13.52 -20.79 19.65
C VAL A 21 -13.36 -21.27 18.21
N ALA A 22 -14.38 -21.06 17.40
CA ALA A 22 -14.27 -21.15 15.96
C ALA A 22 -13.24 -20.11 15.53
N TYR A 23 -12.02 -20.55 15.20
CA TYR A 23 -11.06 -19.73 14.46
C TYR A 23 -11.66 -19.50 13.08
N GLY A 24 -12.27 -18.32 12.89
CA GLY A 24 -12.49 -17.79 11.56
C GLY A 24 -11.14 -17.63 10.85
N PRO A 25 -11.10 -17.65 9.50
CA PRO A 25 -9.86 -17.44 8.78
C PRO A 25 -9.27 -16.12 9.25
N THR A 26 -8.09 -16.19 9.84
CA THR A 26 -7.29 -14.99 10.13
C THR A 26 -7.08 -14.27 8.80
N PRO A 27 -7.28 -12.92 8.74
CA PRO A 27 -6.87 -12.19 7.56
C PRO A 27 -5.39 -12.53 7.34
N ALA A 28 -5.06 -12.95 6.12
CA ALA A 28 -3.68 -13.22 5.74
C ALA A 28 -2.86 -11.98 6.08
N SER A 29 -1.99 -12.10 7.08
CA SER A 29 -0.93 -11.14 7.29
C SER A 29 -0.15 -11.13 5.99
N ALA A 30 -0.18 -10.01 5.25
CA ALA A 30 0.73 -9.78 4.16
C ALA A 30 2.14 -9.93 4.76
N ASP A 31 2.85 -10.94 4.32
CA ASP A 31 4.25 -11.15 4.68
C ASP A 31 4.99 -9.86 4.30
N PRO A 32 5.66 -9.16 5.24
CA PRO A 32 6.43 -7.98 4.89
C PRO A 32 7.53 -8.48 3.95
N GLY A 33 7.41 -8.13 2.65
CA GLY A 33 8.31 -8.59 1.61
C GLY A 33 9.75 -8.47 2.08
N LYS A 34 10.53 -9.55 1.90
CA LYS A 34 11.97 -9.52 2.20
C LYS A 34 12.61 -8.47 1.32
N CYS A 35 13.00 -7.37 1.95
CA CYS A 35 13.90 -6.41 1.31
C CYS A 35 15.29 -7.07 1.23
N ASP A 36 15.91 -7.09 0.06
CA ASP A 36 17.31 -7.41 -0.06
C ASP A 36 18.11 -6.34 0.70
N GLY A 37 19.34 -6.67 1.11
CA GLY A 37 20.21 -5.73 1.80
C GLY A 37 20.51 -4.45 1.01
N TYR A 38 19.86 -4.26 -0.14
CA TYR A 38 19.98 -3.13 -1.05
C TYR A 38 18.69 -2.28 -1.12
N GLY A 39 17.66 -2.59 -0.30
CA GLY A 39 16.44 -1.79 -0.21
C GLY A 39 15.46 -2.02 -1.38
N ASN A 40 15.69 -3.00 -2.24
CA ASN A 40 14.68 -3.51 -3.16
C ASN A 40 13.79 -4.48 -2.39
N CYS A 41 12.62 -4.03 -2.04
CA CYS A 41 11.59 -4.89 -1.47
C CYS A 41 10.85 -5.57 -2.62
N SER A 42 11.18 -6.83 -2.94
CA SER A 42 10.35 -7.64 -3.80
C SER A 42 9.21 -8.20 -2.98
N VAL A 43 7.99 -7.84 -3.34
CA VAL A 43 6.82 -8.65 -3.00
C VAL A 43 7.03 -9.97 -3.75
N GLY A 44 7.19 -11.07 -3.04
CA GLY A 44 7.49 -12.36 -3.64
C GLY A 44 6.41 -12.79 -4.62
N ASP A 45 6.69 -12.62 -5.90
CA ASP A 45 6.02 -13.37 -6.95
C ASP A 45 6.70 -14.72 -7.05
N GLY A 46 5.94 -15.76 -6.74
CA GLY A 46 6.36 -17.14 -7.02
C GLY A 46 6.64 -17.33 -8.51
N ASP A 47 7.74 -18.02 -8.76
CA ASP A 47 8.28 -18.48 -10.02
C ASP A 47 7.32 -18.61 -11.19
N GLY A 48 7.76 -18.14 -12.37
CA GLY A 48 7.24 -18.60 -13.63
C GLY A 48 7.38 -17.62 -14.79
N GLY A 49 8.39 -17.81 -15.61
CA GLY A 49 8.73 -16.98 -16.76
C GLY A 49 7.67 -16.93 -17.87
N GLY A 50 7.79 -15.90 -18.69
CA GLY A 50 7.36 -15.88 -20.09
C GLY A 50 6.08 -15.13 -20.41
N GLY A 51 6.24 -13.95 -20.97
CA GLY A 51 5.57 -13.39 -22.15
C GLY A 51 4.07 -13.49 -22.30
N GLY A 52 3.43 -12.34 -22.50
CA GLY A 52 2.16 -12.26 -23.23
C GLY A 52 1.08 -11.52 -22.45
N GLY A 53 0.58 -10.45 -23.06
CA GLY A 53 -0.50 -9.63 -22.53
C GLY A 53 -1.73 -10.45 -22.14
N GLY A 54 -2.29 -10.13 -21.03
CA GLY A 54 -3.50 -10.71 -20.50
C GLY A 54 -4.07 -9.79 -19.44
N ASP A 55 -5.34 -9.55 -19.55
CA ASP A 55 -6.19 -8.75 -18.69
C ASP A 55 -6.02 -9.15 -17.21
N ASP A 56 -5.50 -8.23 -16.39
CA ASP A 56 -5.34 -8.45 -14.96
C ASP A 56 -6.69 -8.42 -14.24
N ASP A 57 -7.24 -9.60 -14.02
CA ASP A 57 -8.30 -9.83 -13.07
C ASP A 57 -7.73 -9.93 -11.65
N GLY A 58 -8.01 -8.91 -10.87
CA GLY A 58 -8.31 -9.03 -9.45
C GLY A 58 -7.26 -9.54 -8.49
N ASN A 59 -6.15 -8.82 -8.28
CA ASN A 59 -5.44 -8.94 -7.01
C ASN A 59 -5.52 -7.62 -6.24
N ALA A 60 -6.14 -7.64 -5.05
CA ALA A 60 -6.31 -6.51 -4.15
C ALA A 60 -4.99 -6.16 -3.40
N GLY A 61 -3.85 -6.23 -4.07
CA GLY A 61 -2.55 -5.86 -3.55
C GLY A 61 -2.25 -4.38 -3.86
N GLY A 62 -2.02 -3.57 -2.82
CA GLY A 62 -1.46 -2.23 -2.98
C GLY A 62 0.00 -2.33 -3.43
N SER A 63 0.43 -1.44 -4.34
CA SER A 63 1.84 -1.30 -4.72
C SER A 63 2.41 0.01 -4.20
N SER A 64 3.71 0.05 -3.90
CA SER A 64 4.42 1.27 -3.52
C SER A 64 5.69 1.44 -4.35
N SER A 65 6.05 2.68 -4.61
CA SER A 65 7.32 3.05 -5.22
C SER A 65 7.89 4.27 -4.49
N SER A 66 9.20 4.31 -4.32
CA SER A 66 9.89 5.42 -3.69
C SER A 66 11.17 5.78 -4.44
N THR A 67 11.54 7.06 -4.41
CA THR A 67 12.79 7.58 -4.96
C THR A 67 13.46 8.48 -3.94
N CYS A 68 14.79 8.60 -4.03
CA CYS A 68 15.55 9.59 -3.27
C CYS A 68 15.53 10.94 -3.97
N VAL A 69 15.78 12.02 -3.23
CA VAL A 69 15.75 13.39 -3.77
C VAL A 69 17.06 14.10 -3.47
N TYR A 70 17.70 14.66 -4.50
CA TYR A 70 18.87 15.51 -4.40
C TYR A 70 18.67 16.82 -5.15
N ASN A 71 18.81 17.95 -4.46
CA ASN A 71 18.57 19.29 -5.03
C ASN A 71 17.21 19.42 -5.74
N GLY A 72 16.16 18.81 -5.15
CA GLY A 72 14.79 18.84 -5.70
C GLY A 72 14.54 17.91 -6.90
N LYS A 73 15.55 17.14 -7.34
CA LYS A 73 15.44 16.19 -8.45
C LYS A 73 15.37 14.75 -7.92
N ASP A 74 14.57 13.93 -8.57
CA ASP A 74 14.52 12.50 -8.28
C ASP A 74 15.82 11.84 -8.72
N ILE A 75 16.35 11.00 -7.83
CA ILE A 75 17.51 10.15 -8.07
C ILE A 75 17.19 8.73 -7.58
N PRO A 76 17.81 7.70 -8.16
CA PRO A 76 17.74 6.36 -7.58
C PRO A 76 18.30 6.36 -6.15
N CYS A 77 17.70 5.62 -5.23
CA CYS A 77 18.26 5.45 -3.90
C CYS A 77 19.49 4.52 -3.86
N ALA A 78 19.74 3.78 -4.96
CA ALA A 78 20.95 3.01 -5.21
C ALA A 78 21.25 2.97 -6.70
N ASN A 79 22.55 2.89 -7.07
CA ASN A 79 23.02 2.75 -8.44
C ASN A 79 24.38 2.04 -8.48
N GLY A 80 25.07 2.06 -9.61
CA GLY A 80 26.42 1.47 -9.76
C GLY A 80 27.50 2.07 -8.84
N ASP A 81 27.31 3.30 -8.39
CA ASP A 81 28.18 4.01 -7.46
C ASP A 81 27.87 3.73 -5.98
N GLY A 82 26.85 2.93 -5.71
CA GLY A 82 26.47 2.52 -4.37
C GLY A 82 25.09 2.98 -3.94
N ARG A 83 24.89 3.09 -2.61
CA ARG A 83 23.66 3.52 -1.97
C ARG A 83 23.72 5.01 -1.62
N TRP A 84 22.58 5.72 -1.79
CA TRP A 84 22.48 7.11 -1.40
C TRP A 84 22.62 7.31 0.11
N SER A 85 23.53 8.17 0.52
CA SER A 85 23.70 8.59 1.91
C SER A 85 23.08 9.97 2.15
N TYR A 86 22.07 10.03 3.02
CA TYR A 86 21.43 11.29 3.40
C TYR A 86 22.39 12.22 4.16
N LYS A 87 23.22 11.65 5.03
CA LYS A 87 24.19 12.42 5.80
C LYS A 87 25.28 13.04 4.91
N ARG A 88 25.72 12.27 3.90
CA ARG A 88 26.86 12.67 3.04
C ARG A 88 26.44 13.30 1.72
N GLN A 89 25.17 13.16 1.34
CA GLN A 89 24.61 13.65 0.08
C GLN A 89 25.39 13.14 -1.16
N CYS A 90 25.69 11.84 -1.15
CA CYS A 90 26.39 11.13 -2.22
C CYS A 90 26.02 9.65 -2.21
N TYR A 91 26.34 8.93 -3.29
CA TYR A 91 26.30 7.46 -3.32
C TYR A 91 27.54 6.91 -2.63
N VAL A 92 27.33 6.04 -1.65
CA VAL A 92 28.40 5.42 -0.86
C VAL A 92 28.53 3.96 -1.25
N LYS A 93 29.76 3.54 -1.56
CA LYS A 93 30.13 2.17 -1.92
C LYS A 93 31.40 1.77 -1.19
N GLU A 94 31.40 0.60 -0.59
CA GLU A 94 32.62 0.00 -0.03
C GLU A 94 33.61 -0.30 -1.16
N THR A 95 34.83 0.13 -1.00
CA THR A 95 35.94 -0.11 -1.95
C THR A 95 36.90 -1.19 -1.46
N GLY A 96 36.87 -1.52 -0.18
CA GLY A 96 37.62 -2.59 0.40
C GLY A 96 38.24 -2.26 1.74
N ASP A 97 39.34 -2.98 2.05
CA ASP A 97 40.14 -2.72 3.24
C ASP A 97 41.04 -1.48 3.04
N ILE A 98 41.28 -0.78 4.13
CA ILE A 98 42.13 0.41 4.08
C ILE A 98 43.54 0.02 3.64
N ALA A 99 44.00 0.65 2.55
CA ALA A 99 45.31 0.41 2.02
C ALA A 99 46.40 0.76 3.05
N LYS A 100 47.40 -0.11 3.17
CA LYS A 100 48.59 0.18 3.97
C LYS A 100 49.33 1.39 3.37
N PRO A 101 49.94 2.23 4.20
CA PRO A 101 50.74 3.36 3.69
C PRO A 101 51.94 2.88 2.88
N ASP A 102 52.39 3.68 1.92
CA ASP A 102 53.45 3.32 0.99
C ASP A 102 54.78 2.94 1.71
N ASN A 103 55.02 3.54 2.88
CA ASN A 103 56.19 3.27 3.70
C ASN A 103 55.97 2.17 4.73
N TRP A 104 54.96 1.28 4.53
CA TRP A 104 54.65 0.23 5.51
C TRP A 104 55.81 -0.65 5.89
N ASP A 105 56.65 -1.02 4.93
CA ASP A 105 57.78 -1.91 5.18
C ASP A 105 58.90 -1.27 6.01
N ASP A 106 59.04 0.07 5.90
CA ASP A 106 60.01 0.87 6.64
C ASP A 106 59.52 1.28 8.04
N MET A 107 58.24 1.06 8.37
CA MET A 107 57.68 1.40 9.68
C MET A 107 58.15 0.44 10.77
N THR A 108 58.37 1.00 11.95
CA THR A 108 58.70 0.23 13.17
C THR A 108 57.49 -0.64 13.61
N PRO A 109 57.67 -1.69 14.39
CA PRO A 109 56.61 -2.50 14.93
C PRO A 109 55.57 -1.67 15.73
N GLU A 110 56.01 -0.65 16.43
CA GLU A 110 55.16 0.25 17.21
C GLU A 110 54.27 1.14 16.31
N GLU A 111 54.84 1.65 15.23
CA GLU A 111 54.07 2.45 14.24
C GLU A 111 53.05 1.59 13.50
N LYS A 112 53.41 0.37 13.10
CA LYS A 112 52.48 -0.61 12.53
C LYS A 112 51.34 -0.94 13.46
N ALA A 113 51.63 -1.15 14.75
CA ALA A 113 50.62 -1.41 15.76
C ALA A 113 49.67 -0.23 15.97
N LYS A 114 50.18 1.01 15.99
CA LYS A 114 49.36 2.23 16.07
C LYS A 114 48.45 2.39 14.84
N TRP A 115 48.97 2.14 13.65
CA TRP A 115 48.20 2.21 12.42
C TRP A 115 47.10 1.16 12.42
N GLN A 116 47.41 -0.10 12.78
CA GLN A 116 46.45 -1.18 12.89
C GLN A 116 45.32 -0.85 13.91
N ALA A 117 45.72 -0.36 15.10
CA ALA A 117 44.75 0.03 16.13
C ALA A 117 43.82 1.15 15.67
N LYS A 118 44.34 2.14 14.91
CA LYS A 118 43.56 3.26 14.38
C LYS A 118 42.56 2.83 13.32
N ASN A 119 42.90 1.83 12.50
CA ASN A 119 42.08 1.40 11.36
C ASN A 119 41.37 0.06 11.62
N ASN A 120 41.40 -0.44 12.86
CA ASN A 120 40.80 -1.70 13.22
C ASN A 120 39.27 -1.64 13.04
N GLY A 121 38.71 -2.55 12.24
CA GLY A 121 37.27 -2.61 11.95
C GLY A 121 36.80 -1.61 10.91
N LEU A 122 37.61 -0.61 10.52
CA LEU A 122 37.26 0.36 9.51
C LEU A 122 37.41 -0.22 8.09
N LYS A 123 36.57 0.25 7.17
CA LYS A 123 36.65 -0.01 5.74
C LYS A 123 36.79 1.28 4.95
N GLU A 124 37.32 1.16 3.74
CA GLU A 124 37.39 2.28 2.80
C GLU A 124 36.09 2.33 1.96
N TYR A 125 35.58 3.52 1.79
CA TYR A 125 34.39 3.80 1.01
C TYR A 125 34.63 4.90 -0.02
N SER A 126 33.98 4.80 -1.17
CA SER A 126 33.85 5.91 -2.12
C SER A 126 32.53 6.64 -1.87
N CYS A 127 32.54 7.96 -2.08
CA CYS A 127 31.39 8.84 -2.01
C CYS A 127 31.30 9.59 -3.35
N THR A 128 30.38 9.20 -4.21
CA THR A 128 30.18 9.77 -5.56
C THR A 128 28.94 10.64 -5.58
N LYS A 129 29.08 11.92 -5.93
CA LYS A 129 27.95 12.85 -6.05
C LYS A 129 27.19 12.65 -7.37
N PRO A 130 25.86 12.86 -7.38
CA PRO A 130 25.12 12.96 -8.63
C PRO A 130 25.70 14.06 -9.53
N GLY A 131 26.08 13.71 -10.74
CA GLY A 131 26.75 14.63 -11.67
C GLY A 131 28.27 14.58 -11.66
N GLY A 132 28.88 13.71 -10.84
CA GLY A 132 30.31 13.43 -10.81
C GLY A 132 31.02 13.99 -9.58
N GLY A 133 32.28 13.60 -9.44
CA GLY A 133 33.12 13.89 -8.29
C GLY A 133 33.02 12.78 -7.23
N THR A 134 34.12 12.03 -7.07
CA THR A 134 34.26 10.96 -6.09
C THR A 134 35.32 11.33 -5.07
N THR A 135 35.04 11.09 -3.79
CA THR A 135 35.99 11.19 -2.67
C THR A 135 35.98 9.87 -1.93
N THR A 136 37.09 9.55 -1.26
CA THR A 136 37.18 8.37 -0.39
C THR A 136 37.20 8.78 1.08
N PHE A 137 36.78 7.88 1.95
CA PHE A 137 36.81 8.05 3.40
C PHE A 137 36.83 6.67 4.07
N ASN A 138 37.32 6.64 5.31
CA ASN A 138 37.39 5.42 6.12
C ASN A 138 36.38 5.55 7.26
N GLU A 139 35.55 4.54 7.45
CA GLU A 139 34.50 4.54 8.49
C GLU A 139 34.14 3.10 8.91
N ASP A 140 33.56 2.98 10.07
CA ASP A 140 32.94 1.73 10.53
C ASP A 140 31.77 1.34 9.61
N PRO A 141 31.68 0.08 9.17
CA PRO A 141 30.58 -0.38 8.32
C PRO A 141 29.20 -0.10 8.90
N ASP A 142 29.00 -0.28 10.20
CA ASP A 142 27.72 -0.04 10.87
C ASP A 142 27.37 1.45 10.87
N GLU A 143 28.37 2.34 11.03
CA GLU A 143 28.14 3.78 10.96
C GLU A 143 27.77 4.24 9.53
N VAL A 144 28.39 3.65 8.51
CA VAL A 144 28.02 3.90 7.11
C VAL A 144 26.59 3.45 6.83
N ILE A 145 26.21 2.26 7.27
CA ILE A 145 24.85 1.75 7.12
C ILE A 145 23.86 2.70 7.80
N ASN A 146 24.10 3.06 9.06
CA ASN A 146 23.24 3.96 9.84
C ASN A 146 23.15 5.36 9.22
N SER A 147 24.20 5.86 8.59
CA SER A 147 24.22 7.17 7.93
C SER A 147 23.58 7.19 6.55
N SER A 148 23.38 6.03 5.95
CA SER A 148 22.74 5.89 4.63
C SER A 148 21.21 5.99 4.70
N TYR A 149 20.65 5.79 5.89
CA TYR A 149 19.21 5.95 6.11
C TYR A 149 18.94 7.20 6.93
N PRO A 150 17.84 7.89 6.69
CA PRO A 150 17.32 8.82 7.69
C PRO A 150 17.02 8.04 8.99
N PRO A 151 17.08 8.68 10.17
CA PRO A 151 16.89 8.01 11.47
C PRO A 151 15.55 7.27 11.57
N VAL A 152 14.60 7.63 10.73
CA VAL A 152 13.31 6.95 10.54
C VAL A 152 13.08 6.75 9.05
N ASN A 153 12.57 5.59 8.65
CA ASN A 153 12.23 5.34 7.25
C ASN A 153 11.04 6.23 6.83
N PRO A 154 11.19 7.15 5.86
CA PRO A 154 10.11 8.01 5.42
C PRO A 154 8.91 7.26 4.81
N GLU A 155 9.12 6.08 4.23
CA GLU A 155 8.02 5.27 3.70
C GLU A 155 7.14 4.72 4.84
N ASP A 156 7.72 4.32 5.97
CA ASP A 156 6.96 3.86 7.14
C ASP A 156 6.13 5.01 7.73
N LEU A 157 6.69 6.22 7.78
CA LEU A 157 5.93 7.41 8.16
C LEU A 157 4.81 7.73 7.16
N ALA A 158 5.03 7.49 5.86
CA ALA A 158 3.98 7.65 4.86
C ALA A 158 2.83 6.65 5.10
N ARG A 159 3.14 5.41 5.46
CA ARG A 159 2.13 4.39 5.82
C ARG A 159 1.39 4.75 7.11
N GLU A 160 2.08 5.29 8.11
CA GLU A 160 1.46 5.81 9.32
C GLU A 160 0.50 6.98 9.01
N ALA A 161 0.94 7.93 8.20
CA ALA A 161 0.10 9.04 7.76
C ALA A 161 -1.13 8.55 6.97
N LEU A 162 -0.95 7.54 6.09
CA LEU A 162 -2.03 6.93 5.33
C LEU A 162 -3.08 6.29 6.24
N ALA A 163 -2.66 5.59 7.28
CA ALA A 163 -3.58 5.00 8.26
C ALA A 163 -4.47 6.04 8.96
N LYS A 164 -3.97 7.26 9.16
CA LYS A 164 -4.74 8.37 9.77
C LYS A 164 -5.91 8.84 8.89
N LEU A 165 -5.84 8.66 7.57
CA LEU A 165 -6.92 9.03 6.64
C LEU A 165 -8.15 8.14 6.77
N LYS A 166 -8.00 6.92 7.28
CA LYS A 166 -9.09 5.94 7.42
C LYS A 166 -9.87 5.78 6.11
N LEU A 167 -9.13 5.66 4.99
CA LEU A 167 -9.74 5.50 3.68
C LEU A 167 -10.66 4.29 3.69
N SER A 168 -11.84 4.44 3.09
CA SER A 168 -12.86 3.40 3.02
C SER A 168 -13.42 3.27 1.60
N PRO A 169 -14.00 2.12 1.26
CA PRO A 169 -14.69 1.93 0.00
C PRO A 169 -15.82 2.94 -0.18
N ILE A 170 -16.18 3.20 -1.42
CA ILE A 170 -17.46 3.87 -1.74
C ILE A 170 -18.61 2.89 -1.57
N ASP A 171 -19.80 3.41 -1.25
CA ASP A 171 -21.04 2.64 -1.36
C ASP A 171 -21.55 2.73 -2.79
N VAL A 172 -22.09 1.61 -3.29
CA VAL A 172 -22.65 1.52 -4.64
C VAL A 172 -23.94 2.34 -4.73
N GLY A 173 -23.91 3.41 -5.50
CA GLY A 173 -25.12 4.10 -5.96
C GLY A 173 -25.53 3.54 -7.31
N ILE A 174 -26.77 3.11 -7.43
CA ILE A 174 -27.31 2.50 -8.64
C ILE A 174 -28.76 2.93 -8.87
N ALA A 175 -29.17 3.16 -10.11
CA ALA A 175 -30.55 3.46 -10.48
C ALA A 175 -30.89 2.80 -11.82
N PRO A 176 -32.13 2.25 -11.96
CA PRO A 176 -33.21 2.22 -10.96
C PRO A 176 -32.77 1.51 -9.69
N LYS A 177 -33.46 1.79 -8.56
CA LYS A 177 -33.09 1.27 -7.26
C LYS A 177 -33.37 -0.22 -7.17
N THR A 178 -32.50 -0.92 -6.48
CA THR A 178 -32.63 -2.36 -6.27
C THR A 178 -33.64 -2.65 -5.18
N SER A 179 -34.92 -2.78 -5.54
CA SER A 179 -35.93 -3.25 -4.61
C SER A 179 -36.60 -4.50 -5.17
N ASP A 180 -37.22 -5.27 -4.29
CA ASP A 180 -38.07 -6.40 -4.69
C ASP A 180 -39.39 -5.93 -5.32
N VAL A 181 -39.59 -4.62 -5.41
CA VAL A 181 -40.78 -4.02 -6.03
C VAL A 181 -40.55 -3.85 -7.53
N PRO A 182 -41.42 -4.38 -8.40
CA PRO A 182 -41.21 -4.39 -9.85
C PRO A 182 -40.91 -3.02 -10.47
N GLU A 183 -41.42 -1.96 -9.89
CA GLU A 183 -41.28 -0.59 -10.39
C GLU A 183 -39.88 -0.01 -10.20
N ASP A 184 -39.12 -0.59 -9.29
CA ASP A 184 -37.76 -0.17 -8.96
C ASP A 184 -36.64 -1.07 -9.56
N GLN A 185 -37.05 -2.04 -10.40
CA GLN A 185 -36.12 -2.96 -11.05
C GLN A 185 -35.58 -2.38 -12.36
N GLY A 186 -34.37 -2.80 -12.72
CA GLY A 186 -33.82 -2.53 -14.03
C GLY A 186 -34.58 -3.31 -15.11
N ILE A 187 -34.58 -2.79 -16.31
CA ILE A 187 -35.19 -3.42 -17.49
C ILE A 187 -34.05 -3.78 -18.46
N VAL A 188 -34.11 -4.97 -19.04
CA VAL A 188 -33.14 -5.41 -20.05
C VAL A 188 -33.05 -4.37 -21.18
N GLY A 189 -31.82 -3.98 -21.53
CA GLY A 189 -31.54 -2.96 -22.55
C GLY A 189 -31.68 -1.52 -22.10
N MET A 190 -32.21 -1.25 -20.90
CA MET A 190 -32.32 0.11 -20.39
C MET A 190 -31.08 0.55 -19.65
N PRO A 191 -30.72 1.86 -19.73
CA PRO A 191 -29.55 2.39 -19.02
C PRO A 191 -29.70 2.30 -17.50
N ILE A 192 -28.67 1.76 -16.85
CA ILE A 192 -28.47 1.78 -15.41
C ILE A 192 -27.41 2.82 -15.08
N TRP A 193 -27.69 3.71 -14.14
CA TRP A 193 -26.75 4.73 -13.69
C TRP A 193 -25.95 4.22 -12.49
N LEU A 194 -24.66 4.57 -12.45
CA LEU A 194 -23.71 4.17 -11.41
C LEU A 194 -23.03 5.42 -10.82
N TRP A 195 -22.92 5.46 -9.48
CA TRP A 195 -22.22 6.55 -8.79
C TRP A 195 -21.76 6.11 -7.38
N ALA A 196 -20.82 6.87 -6.79
CA ALA A 196 -20.51 6.75 -5.36
C ALA A 196 -21.62 7.43 -4.55
N SER A 197 -22.32 6.69 -3.69
CA SER A 197 -23.46 7.22 -2.91
C SER A 197 -23.05 7.89 -1.61
N ASN A 198 -21.81 7.65 -1.13
CA ASN A 198 -21.24 8.21 0.09
C ASN A 198 -19.99 9.08 -0.19
N PRO A 199 -20.03 10.10 -1.09
CA PRO A 199 -18.84 10.87 -1.42
C PRO A 199 -18.35 11.69 -0.22
N ALA A 200 -17.11 11.43 0.20
CA ALA A 200 -16.41 12.11 1.28
C ALA A 200 -14.89 12.10 1.03
N ASP A 201 -14.13 12.85 1.83
CA ASP A 201 -12.68 12.91 1.67
C ASP A 201 -12.01 11.55 1.82
N ASN A 202 -12.57 10.68 2.66
CA ASN A 202 -12.04 9.32 2.88
C ASN A 202 -12.62 8.25 1.93
N THR A 203 -13.57 8.58 1.07
CA THR A 203 -14.18 7.63 0.10
C THR A 203 -13.91 8.02 -1.34
N THR A 204 -13.91 9.31 -1.67
CA THR A 204 -13.71 9.82 -3.03
C THR A 204 -12.56 10.83 -3.14
N GLY A 205 -12.06 11.35 -2.01
CA GLY A 205 -10.96 12.31 -1.95
C GLY A 205 -11.31 13.73 -2.44
N PRO A 206 -10.33 14.62 -2.50
CA PRO A 206 -8.95 14.40 -2.04
C PRO A 206 -8.83 14.39 -0.51
N ALA A 207 -7.80 13.73 0.01
CA ALA A 207 -7.48 13.70 1.43
C ALA A 207 -5.98 13.92 1.64
N GLU A 208 -5.61 14.55 2.76
CA GLU A 208 -4.23 14.85 3.11
C GLU A 208 -3.95 14.44 4.55
N ALA A 209 -2.73 13.95 4.81
CA ALA A 209 -2.26 13.65 6.15
C ALA A 209 -0.75 13.85 6.27
N SER A 210 -0.26 13.80 7.50
CA SER A 210 1.17 13.79 7.78
C SER A 210 1.48 12.93 9.00
N ALA A 211 2.73 12.44 9.05
CA ALA A 211 3.32 11.83 10.22
C ALA A 211 4.72 12.39 10.43
N SER A 212 5.17 12.38 11.68
CA SER A 212 6.48 12.89 12.04
C SER A 212 7.08 12.04 13.14
N ASP A 213 8.35 11.71 12.98
CA ASP A 213 9.16 11.07 14.01
C ASP A 213 10.62 11.54 13.88
N GLN A 214 11.34 11.66 15.01
CA GLN A 214 12.75 12.04 15.10
C GLN A 214 13.14 13.24 14.21
N GLY A 215 12.27 14.25 14.11
CA GLY A 215 12.52 15.47 13.33
C GLY A 215 12.23 15.32 11.83
N ILE A 216 11.85 14.14 11.35
CA ILE A 216 11.42 13.91 9.98
C ILE A 216 9.90 14.03 9.91
N THR A 217 9.41 14.78 8.93
CA THR A 217 7.98 14.89 8.64
C THR A 217 7.72 14.42 7.21
N VAL A 218 6.78 13.51 7.05
CA VAL A 218 6.24 13.09 5.76
C VAL A 218 4.84 13.64 5.60
N ARG A 219 4.55 14.18 4.42
CA ARG A 219 3.22 14.64 4.01
C ARG A 219 2.74 13.79 2.85
N LEU A 220 1.46 13.50 2.84
CA LEU A 220 0.84 12.76 1.74
C LEU A 220 -0.43 13.44 1.25
N LYS A 221 -0.73 13.18 -0.04
CA LYS A 221 -1.97 13.55 -0.73
C LYS A 221 -2.55 12.30 -1.37
N ALA A 222 -3.78 11.98 -1.00
CA ALA A 222 -4.51 10.84 -1.51
C ALA A 222 -5.66 11.30 -2.41
N LYS A 223 -5.78 10.71 -3.59
CA LYS A 223 -6.91 10.94 -4.51
C LYS A 223 -7.29 9.64 -5.19
N VAL A 224 -8.56 9.49 -5.54
CA VAL A 224 -8.99 8.36 -6.36
C VAL A 224 -8.51 8.58 -7.80
N GLY A 225 -7.74 7.64 -8.31
CA GLY A 225 -7.21 7.65 -9.68
C GLY A 225 -8.16 6.97 -10.67
N SER A 226 -8.93 5.96 -10.23
CA SER A 226 -9.89 5.27 -11.09
C SER A 226 -11.05 4.68 -10.31
N TYR A 227 -12.19 4.52 -11.01
CA TYR A 227 -13.39 3.85 -10.52
C TYR A 227 -13.72 2.70 -11.48
N LYS A 228 -13.80 1.48 -10.96
CA LYS A 228 -14.17 0.27 -11.71
C LYS A 228 -15.40 -0.36 -11.05
N TRP A 229 -16.43 -0.63 -11.83
CA TRP A 229 -17.65 -1.29 -11.39
C TRP A 229 -17.69 -2.69 -11.97
N SER A 230 -17.80 -3.72 -11.14
CA SER A 230 -18.09 -5.09 -11.57
C SER A 230 -19.59 -5.29 -11.56
N MET A 231 -20.16 -5.71 -12.70
CA MET A 231 -21.60 -5.73 -12.90
C MET A 231 -22.27 -7.06 -12.53
N GLY A 232 -21.50 -8.03 -12.00
CA GLY A 232 -22.05 -9.33 -11.59
C GLY A 232 -22.37 -10.31 -12.74
N ASP A 233 -22.25 -9.88 -13.98
CA ASP A 233 -22.47 -10.69 -15.21
C ASP A 233 -21.15 -11.06 -15.92
N GLY A 234 -20.02 -10.89 -15.23
CA GLY A 234 -18.67 -11.09 -15.79
C GLY A 234 -18.13 -9.87 -16.52
N LYS A 235 -18.85 -8.75 -16.58
CA LYS A 235 -18.40 -7.50 -17.20
C LYS A 235 -18.10 -6.44 -16.17
N ALA A 236 -17.33 -5.44 -16.60
CA ALA A 236 -16.98 -4.29 -15.77
C ALA A 236 -17.06 -2.98 -16.56
N VAL A 237 -17.37 -1.90 -15.85
CA VAL A 237 -17.40 -0.52 -16.35
C VAL A 237 -16.31 0.29 -15.66
N ARG A 238 -15.53 1.05 -16.41
CA ARG A 238 -14.58 2.04 -15.87
C ARG A 238 -15.17 3.43 -16.06
N CYS A 239 -15.20 4.20 -14.98
CA CYS A 239 -15.71 5.56 -15.00
C CYS A 239 -14.60 6.57 -14.75
N ASN A 240 -14.65 7.72 -15.43
CA ASN A 240 -13.67 8.81 -15.26
C ASN A 240 -13.89 9.64 -13.98
N GLY A 241 -14.77 9.20 -13.10
CA GLY A 241 -15.08 9.88 -11.84
C GLY A 241 -16.10 9.11 -11.03
N LYS A 242 -16.56 9.74 -9.96
CA LYS A 242 -17.47 9.15 -8.99
C LYS A 242 -18.91 8.91 -9.49
N GLY A 243 -19.19 9.18 -10.75
CA GLY A 243 -20.53 9.09 -11.31
C GLY A 243 -21.43 10.28 -10.96
N THR A 244 -22.63 10.28 -11.51
CA THR A 244 -23.68 11.29 -11.24
C THR A 244 -24.88 10.62 -10.57
N PRO A 245 -25.27 11.05 -9.36
CA PRO A 245 -26.46 10.52 -8.71
C PRO A 245 -27.72 10.73 -9.57
N TRP A 246 -28.48 9.67 -9.75
CA TRP A 246 -29.80 9.78 -10.42
C TRP A 246 -30.78 10.54 -9.53
N LYS A 247 -31.62 11.34 -10.17
CA LYS A 247 -32.76 12.06 -9.53
C LYS A 247 -34.06 11.79 -10.28
N LYS A 248 -35.13 11.78 -9.55
CA LYS A 248 -36.48 11.59 -10.16
C LYS A 248 -36.69 12.54 -11.36
N GLY A 249 -37.12 11.96 -12.49
CA GLY A 249 -37.33 12.69 -13.73
C GLY A 249 -36.16 12.70 -14.69
N MET A 250 -34.99 12.20 -14.30
CA MET A 250 -33.89 11.97 -15.22
C MET A 250 -34.13 10.70 -16.03
N THR A 251 -33.86 10.76 -17.33
CA THR A 251 -34.01 9.65 -18.27
C THR A 251 -32.83 9.51 -19.18
N GLY A 252 -32.66 8.37 -19.81
CA GLY A 252 -31.55 8.09 -20.73
C GLY A 252 -30.24 7.74 -20.01
N ASP A 253 -29.12 7.92 -20.72
CA ASP A 253 -27.80 7.58 -20.23
C ASP A 253 -27.32 8.53 -19.13
N SER A 254 -26.46 8.03 -18.25
CA SER A 254 -25.83 8.84 -17.20
C SER A 254 -25.00 9.98 -17.81
N PRO A 255 -25.21 11.26 -17.39
CA PRO A 255 -24.45 12.40 -17.91
C PRO A 255 -22.94 12.28 -17.71
N SER A 256 -22.50 11.52 -16.71
CA SER A 256 -21.08 11.23 -16.46
C SER A 256 -20.51 10.13 -17.35
N GLY A 257 -21.34 9.48 -18.18
CA GLY A 257 -20.97 8.27 -18.92
C GLY A 257 -20.75 7.03 -18.03
N CYS A 258 -21.09 7.14 -16.73
CA CYS A 258 -20.97 6.05 -15.78
C CYS A 258 -22.30 5.28 -15.71
N GLY A 259 -22.48 4.33 -16.60
CA GLY A 259 -23.71 3.54 -16.72
C GLY A 259 -23.43 2.19 -17.37
N TYR A 260 -24.47 1.34 -17.34
CA TYR A 260 -24.41 0.00 -17.89
C TYR A 260 -25.80 -0.46 -18.37
N ASN A 261 -25.83 -1.32 -19.41
CA ASN A 261 -27.06 -1.91 -19.92
C ASN A 261 -26.94 -3.44 -19.80
N TYR A 262 -27.79 -4.05 -18.96
CA TYR A 262 -27.89 -5.50 -18.89
C TYR A 262 -28.63 -6.05 -20.10
N MET A 263 -28.11 -7.13 -20.66
CA MET A 263 -28.68 -7.80 -21.85
C MET A 263 -29.50 -9.03 -21.50
N LYS A 264 -29.61 -9.39 -20.23
CA LYS A 264 -30.39 -10.52 -19.73
C LYS A 264 -31.02 -10.15 -18.40
N SER A 265 -32.20 -10.72 -18.14
CA SER A 265 -32.84 -10.64 -16.83
C SER A 265 -32.08 -11.49 -15.80
N GLY A 266 -32.11 -11.08 -14.52
CA GLY A 266 -31.44 -11.79 -13.45
C GLY A 266 -31.21 -10.92 -12.22
N LYS A 267 -30.57 -11.54 -11.22
CA LYS A 267 -30.02 -10.87 -10.03
C LYS A 267 -28.51 -10.80 -10.18
N TYR A 268 -27.95 -9.63 -10.01
CA TYR A 268 -26.54 -9.35 -10.21
C TYR A 268 -25.96 -8.66 -8.98
N GLU A 269 -24.82 -9.13 -8.49
CA GLU A 269 -24.08 -8.50 -7.40
C GLU A 269 -23.11 -7.48 -7.99
N VAL A 270 -23.42 -6.19 -7.76
CA VAL A 270 -22.62 -5.08 -8.28
C VAL A 270 -21.66 -4.61 -7.19
N THR A 271 -20.38 -4.54 -7.51
CA THR A 271 -19.36 -3.96 -6.63
C THR A 271 -18.63 -2.82 -7.32
N ALA A 272 -18.09 -1.90 -6.53
CA ALA A 272 -17.29 -0.79 -7.00
C ALA A 272 -15.89 -0.85 -6.39
N THR A 273 -14.85 -0.80 -7.21
CA THR A 273 -13.46 -0.69 -6.75
C THR A 273 -12.95 0.70 -7.08
N THR A 274 -12.54 1.44 -6.05
CA THR A 274 -11.77 2.68 -6.19
C THR A 274 -10.29 2.36 -6.06
N THR A 275 -9.47 2.85 -6.98
CA THR A 275 -8.01 2.75 -6.86
C THR A 275 -7.47 4.11 -6.44
N TRP A 276 -6.99 4.20 -5.22
CA TRP A 276 -6.37 5.39 -4.68
C TRP A 276 -4.92 5.51 -5.13
N LYS A 277 -4.52 6.71 -5.52
CA LYS A 277 -3.14 7.13 -5.70
C LYS A 277 -2.76 8.04 -4.55
N VAL A 278 -1.82 7.60 -3.73
CA VAL A 278 -1.31 8.33 -2.57
C VAL A 278 0.11 8.76 -2.87
N GLU A 279 0.31 10.03 -3.14
CA GLU A 279 1.63 10.63 -3.35
C GLU A 279 2.14 11.16 -2.01
N TRP A 280 3.38 10.85 -1.67
CA TRP A 280 3.99 11.27 -0.42
C TRP A 280 5.40 11.81 -0.62
N GLU A 281 5.81 12.73 0.26
CA GLU A 281 7.16 13.30 0.30
C GLU A 281 7.57 13.66 1.73
N GLY A 282 8.84 13.51 2.03
CA GLY A 282 9.48 13.87 3.29
C GLY A 282 10.77 13.11 3.53
N GLY A 283 11.59 13.58 4.47
CA GLY A 283 12.87 12.94 4.81
C GLY A 283 13.83 12.77 3.63
N GLY A 284 13.76 13.64 2.61
CA GLY A 284 14.58 13.53 1.40
C GLY A 284 14.16 12.40 0.45
N MET A 285 12.97 11.83 0.63
CA MET A 285 12.36 10.83 -0.25
C MET A 285 10.98 11.27 -0.69
N ARG A 286 10.51 10.69 -1.79
CA ARG A 286 9.12 10.75 -2.22
C ARG A 286 8.70 9.42 -2.83
N GLY A 287 7.41 9.18 -2.88
CA GLY A 287 6.91 7.95 -3.46
C GLY A 287 5.42 8.00 -3.74
N THR A 288 4.92 6.89 -4.26
CA THR A 288 3.50 6.68 -4.53
C THR A 288 3.08 5.33 -3.94
N ILE A 289 1.95 5.33 -3.25
CA ILE A 289 1.28 4.11 -2.78
C ILE A 289 -0.02 4.01 -3.57
N THR A 290 -0.27 2.85 -4.18
CA THR A 290 -1.53 2.54 -4.86
C THR A 290 -2.34 1.61 -3.97
N LEU A 291 -3.60 1.99 -3.68
CA LEU A 291 -4.46 1.24 -2.78
C LEU A 291 -5.84 1.02 -3.42
N PRO A 292 -6.19 -0.20 -3.82
CA PRO A 292 -7.53 -0.55 -4.25
C PRO A 292 -8.43 -0.79 -3.02
N LEU A 293 -9.64 -0.23 -3.07
CA LEU A 293 -10.69 -0.46 -2.06
C LEU A 293 -11.97 -0.86 -2.78
N THR A 294 -12.52 -2.01 -2.41
CA THR A 294 -13.73 -2.57 -3.03
C THR A 294 -14.90 -2.49 -2.06
N SER A 295 -16.04 -2.03 -2.55
CA SER A 295 -17.29 -1.92 -1.80
C SER A 295 -17.86 -3.29 -1.41
N ASP A 296 -18.76 -3.28 -0.44
CA ASP A 296 -19.72 -4.38 -0.31
C ASP A 296 -20.56 -4.49 -1.59
N PRO A 297 -21.06 -5.69 -1.92
CA PRO A 297 -21.92 -5.88 -3.08
C PRO A 297 -23.31 -5.27 -2.85
N GLU A 298 -23.85 -4.65 -3.92
CA GLU A 298 -25.25 -4.20 -4.00
C GLU A 298 -25.98 -5.07 -5.02
N THR A 299 -27.12 -5.64 -4.63
CA THR A 299 -27.89 -6.52 -5.51
C THR A 299 -28.71 -5.69 -6.50
N MET A 300 -28.55 -5.96 -7.79
CA MET A 300 -29.34 -5.39 -8.88
C MET A 300 -30.27 -6.43 -9.47
N HIS A 301 -31.58 -6.14 -9.46
CA HIS A 301 -32.60 -6.97 -10.12
C HIS A 301 -32.91 -6.39 -11.50
N VAL A 302 -32.85 -7.22 -12.53
CA VAL A 302 -33.16 -6.86 -13.91
C VAL A 302 -34.24 -7.77 -14.44
N THR A 303 -35.32 -7.17 -15.00
CA THR A 303 -36.46 -7.87 -15.58
C THR A 303 -36.59 -7.59 -17.07
N GLU A 304 -37.42 -8.39 -17.77
CA GLU A 304 -37.77 -8.14 -19.13
C GLU A 304 -39.10 -7.33 -19.19
N ALA A 305 -39.15 -6.31 -20.04
CA ALA A 305 -40.40 -5.63 -20.32
C ALA A 305 -41.31 -6.54 -21.15
N GLN A 306 -42.51 -6.81 -20.66
CA GLN A 306 -43.54 -7.54 -21.41
C GLN A 306 -44.59 -6.58 -21.92
N THR A 307 -44.88 -6.62 -23.21
CA THR A 307 -46.01 -5.86 -23.80
C THR A 307 -47.28 -6.71 -23.69
N VAL A 308 -48.27 -6.23 -22.92
CA VAL A 308 -49.60 -6.83 -22.88
C VAL A 308 -50.44 -6.16 -23.95
N VAL A 309 -50.88 -6.90 -24.95
CA VAL A 309 -51.88 -6.43 -25.89
C VAL A 309 -53.26 -6.60 -25.23
N VAL A 310 -53.90 -5.51 -24.88
CA VAL A 310 -55.30 -5.51 -24.39
C VAL A 310 -56.18 -5.40 -25.63
N ASN A 311 -56.96 -6.45 -25.91
CA ASN A 311 -57.99 -6.46 -26.95
C ASN A 311 -59.28 -5.82 -26.44
#